data_30f89ebe27d861d89ff687b5e9c7d952
#
_entry.id   30f89ebe27d861d89ff687b5e9c7d952
#
_cell.length_a   1.000
_cell.length_b   1.000
_cell.length_c   1.000
_cell.angle_alpha   90.00
_cell.angle_beta   90.00
_cell.angle_gamma   90.00
#
_symmetry.space_group_name_H-M   'P 1'
#
loop_
_entity.id
_entity.type
_entity.pdbx_description
1 polymer ?
#
loop_
_entity_poly.entity_id
_entity_poly.type
_entity_poly.pdbx_seq_one_letter_code
_entity_poly.pdbx_strand_id
1 'polypeptide(L)'
;IVLGGGVAWWAGRVVKMTDMPQMVAIYNGMGGGAAALIAAVEFARGEVHGPVVATLAVLGSLIGSVAFSGSVIAFLKLQGIMNKAFRLPAQNLVNIALGVAAIGLGAWIVTSSVGAGPANDWLLVLFFVLALVLGAVLTSPIGGANMPVVISLLNAFTGLAVGFEGYVLGNPTLIIAGIVVGASGTLLTQLMAK
;
A
#
# COMPACT_ATOMS: atom_id res chain seq x y z
N ILE A 1 18.55 6.24 -8.49
CA ILE A 1 19.02 4.88 -8.10
C ILE A 1 20.24 5.00 -7.18
N VAL A 2 21.32 5.68 -7.59
CA VAL A 2 22.59 5.77 -6.81
C VAL A 2 22.36 6.38 -5.42
N LEU A 3 21.65 7.50 -5.32
CA LEU A 3 21.36 8.15 -4.04
C LEU A 3 20.49 7.26 -3.13
N GLY A 4 19.39 6.74 -3.66
CA GLY A 4 18.50 5.87 -2.87
C GLY A 4 19.16 4.55 -2.46
N GLY A 5 19.92 3.93 -3.37
CA GLY A 5 20.69 2.73 -3.08
C GLY A 5 21.79 2.96 -2.05
N GLY A 6 22.50 4.07 -2.14
CA GLY A 6 23.54 4.45 -1.18
C GLY A 6 23.00 4.68 0.24
N VAL A 7 21.88 5.42 0.37
CA VAL A 7 21.20 5.64 1.65
C VAL A 7 20.68 4.32 2.23
N ALA A 8 20.01 3.49 1.43
CA ALA A 8 19.49 2.20 1.87
C ALA A 8 20.61 1.25 2.31
N TRP A 9 21.70 1.18 1.57
CA TRP A 9 22.86 0.37 1.92
C TRP A 9 23.53 0.81 3.23
N TRP A 10 23.72 2.14 3.40
CA TRP A 10 24.25 2.70 4.63
C TRP A 10 23.32 2.42 5.82
N ALA A 11 22.02 2.70 5.69
CA ALA A 11 21.03 2.44 6.73
C ALA A 11 20.98 0.95 7.12
N GLY A 12 21.02 0.04 6.14
CA GLY A 12 21.02 -1.39 6.39
C GLY A 12 22.27 -1.90 7.15
N ARG A 13 23.40 -1.19 7.06
CA ARG A 13 24.63 -1.53 7.82
C ARG A 13 24.64 -0.98 9.23
N VAL A 14 24.02 0.17 9.46
CA VAL A 14 24.08 0.88 10.73
C VAL A 14 22.94 0.48 11.67
N VAL A 15 21.82 0.00 11.13
CA VAL A 15 20.65 -0.37 11.92
C VAL A 15 20.95 -1.54 12.84
N LYS A 16 20.53 -1.44 14.11
CA LYS A 16 20.63 -2.54 15.07
C LYS A 16 19.61 -3.62 14.75
N MET A 17 19.93 -4.87 15.09
CA MET A 17 19.01 -6.01 14.90
C MET A 17 17.67 -5.80 15.59
N THR A 18 17.64 -5.10 16.72
CA THR A 18 16.43 -4.73 17.46
C THR A 18 15.53 -3.76 16.70
N ASP A 19 16.10 -2.95 15.81
CA ASP A 19 15.41 -1.90 15.06
C ASP A 19 15.09 -2.33 13.60
N MET A 20 15.47 -3.57 13.24
CA MET A 20 15.17 -4.15 11.92
C MET A 20 13.68 -4.16 11.57
N PRO A 21 12.75 -4.55 12.46
CA PRO A 21 11.32 -4.53 12.14
C PRO A 21 10.80 -3.14 11.78
N GLN A 22 11.30 -2.10 12.47
CA GLN A 22 10.95 -0.70 12.18
C GLN A 22 11.45 -0.29 10.79
N MET A 23 12.70 -0.63 10.47
CA MET A 23 13.27 -0.34 9.16
C MET A 23 12.51 -1.04 8.04
N VAL A 24 12.17 -2.32 8.23
CA VAL A 24 11.37 -3.08 7.27
C VAL A 24 9.99 -2.44 7.06
N ALA A 25 9.34 -2.01 8.15
CA ALA A 25 8.04 -1.35 8.06
C ALA A 25 8.10 -0.06 7.22
N ILE A 26 9.07 0.81 7.47
CA ILE A 26 9.15 2.08 6.72
C ILE A 26 9.52 1.86 5.25
N TYR A 27 10.44 0.96 4.93
CA TYR A 27 10.80 0.67 3.53
C TYR A 27 9.65 0.00 2.78
N ASN A 28 8.91 -0.88 3.45
CA ASN A 28 7.69 -1.44 2.86
C ASN A 28 6.66 -0.35 2.55
N GLY A 29 6.45 0.58 3.50
CA GLY A 29 5.58 1.73 3.28
C GLY A 29 6.02 2.57 2.09
N MET A 30 7.32 2.87 1.96
CA MET A 30 7.85 3.62 0.82
C MET A 30 7.56 2.91 -0.51
N GLY A 31 7.69 1.58 -0.56
CA GLY A 31 7.36 0.78 -1.76
C GLY A 31 5.88 0.88 -2.13
N GLY A 32 4.97 0.70 -1.14
CA GLY A 32 3.53 0.84 -1.33
C GLY A 32 3.14 2.26 -1.75
N GLY A 33 3.73 3.28 -1.10
CA GLY A 33 3.52 4.68 -1.45
C GLY A 33 4.00 5.02 -2.86
N ALA A 34 5.15 4.48 -3.28
CA ALA A 34 5.66 4.65 -4.64
C ALA A 34 4.70 4.07 -5.68
N ALA A 35 4.18 2.84 -5.45
CA ALA A 35 3.18 2.24 -6.34
C ALA A 35 1.91 3.11 -6.44
N ALA A 36 1.40 3.59 -5.30
CA ALA A 36 0.23 4.47 -5.27
C ALA A 36 0.47 5.79 -6.04
N LEU A 37 1.66 6.38 -5.91
CA LEU A 37 2.02 7.61 -6.62
C LEU A 37 2.20 7.40 -8.12
N ILE A 38 2.69 6.24 -8.56
CA ILE A 38 2.76 5.89 -9.98
C ILE A 38 1.35 5.94 -10.59
N ALA A 39 0.38 5.24 -9.98
CA ALA A 39 -1.00 5.29 -10.45
C ALA A 39 -1.57 6.71 -10.47
N ALA A 40 -1.29 7.50 -9.42
CA ALA A 40 -1.75 8.90 -9.37
C ALA A 40 -1.22 9.71 -10.55
N VAL A 41 0.06 9.53 -10.91
CA VAL A 41 0.69 10.21 -12.07
C VAL A 41 0.07 9.74 -13.38
N GLU A 42 -0.15 8.44 -13.55
CA GLU A 42 -0.75 7.87 -14.77
C GLU A 42 -2.19 8.40 -14.98
N PHE A 43 -2.99 8.47 -13.91
CA PHE A 43 -4.32 9.09 -13.96
C PHE A 43 -4.26 10.59 -14.28
N ALA A 44 -3.35 11.33 -13.66
CA ALA A 44 -3.19 12.77 -13.89
C ALA A 44 -2.72 13.10 -15.31
N ARG A 45 -1.93 12.21 -15.92
CA ARG A 45 -1.49 12.34 -17.33
C ARG A 45 -2.56 11.91 -18.32
N GLY A 46 -3.61 11.23 -17.88
CA GLY A 46 -4.61 10.64 -18.78
C GLY A 46 -4.06 9.48 -19.60
N GLU A 47 -2.97 8.85 -19.18
CA GLU A 47 -2.32 7.74 -19.89
C GLU A 47 -2.94 6.38 -19.56
N VAL A 48 -3.97 6.36 -18.72
CA VAL A 48 -4.71 5.14 -18.33
C VAL A 48 -5.71 4.78 -19.43
N HIS A 49 -5.30 3.95 -20.37
CA HIS A 49 -6.13 3.57 -21.52
C HIS A 49 -6.73 2.18 -21.37
N GLY A 50 -8.05 2.10 -21.47
CA GLY A 50 -8.80 0.85 -21.45
C GLY A 50 -9.16 0.34 -20.04
N PRO A 51 -10.20 -0.51 -19.95
CA PRO A 51 -10.81 -0.89 -18.67
C PRO A 51 -9.88 -1.75 -17.81
N VAL A 52 -9.04 -2.58 -18.43
CA VAL A 52 -8.11 -3.46 -17.68
C VAL A 52 -7.03 -2.63 -17.01
N VAL A 53 -6.39 -1.71 -17.76
CA VAL A 53 -5.32 -0.85 -17.22
C VAL A 53 -5.88 0.05 -16.10
N ALA A 54 -7.06 0.67 -16.33
CA ALA A 54 -7.72 1.49 -15.33
C ALA A 54 -8.06 0.71 -14.04
N THR A 55 -8.54 -0.53 -14.19
CA THR A 55 -8.85 -1.37 -13.03
C THR A 55 -7.58 -1.73 -12.25
N LEU A 56 -6.49 -2.09 -12.93
CA LEU A 56 -5.23 -2.44 -12.28
C LEU A 56 -4.59 -1.22 -11.62
N ALA A 57 -4.63 -0.04 -12.24
CA ALA A 57 -4.16 1.21 -11.65
C ALA A 57 -4.94 1.57 -10.37
N VAL A 58 -6.28 1.44 -10.38
CA VAL A 58 -7.13 1.66 -9.20
C VAL A 58 -6.81 0.63 -8.10
N LEU A 59 -6.67 -0.65 -8.44
CA LEU A 59 -6.33 -1.69 -7.45
C LEU A 59 -4.93 -1.50 -6.89
N GLY A 60 -3.94 -1.20 -7.74
CA GLY A 60 -2.57 -0.92 -7.34
C GLY A 60 -2.48 0.28 -6.41
N SER A 61 -3.16 1.38 -6.76
CA SER A 61 -3.19 2.59 -5.93
C SER A 61 -3.92 2.38 -4.59
N LEU A 62 -5.04 1.65 -4.57
CA LEU A 62 -5.77 1.31 -3.34
C LEU A 62 -4.88 0.49 -2.40
N ILE A 63 -4.36 -0.62 -2.90
CA ILE A 63 -3.54 -1.55 -2.12
C ILE A 63 -2.22 -0.89 -1.68
N GLY A 64 -1.59 -0.13 -2.57
CA GLY A 64 -0.36 0.62 -2.28
C GLY A 64 -0.56 1.69 -1.19
N SER A 65 -1.67 2.45 -1.25
CA SER A 65 -2.02 3.44 -0.23
C SER A 65 -2.31 2.81 1.12
N VAL A 66 -3.05 1.69 1.14
CA VAL A 66 -3.31 0.92 2.36
C VAL A 66 -2.01 0.37 2.95
N ALA A 67 -1.12 -0.18 2.11
CA ALA A 67 0.17 -0.69 2.54
C ALA A 67 1.07 0.43 3.09
N PHE A 68 1.08 1.61 2.47
CA PHE A 68 1.82 2.77 2.93
C PHE A 68 1.36 3.22 4.32
N SER A 69 0.10 3.59 4.46
CA SER A 69 -0.43 4.13 5.73
C SER A 69 -0.41 3.08 6.85
N GLY A 70 -0.72 1.82 6.54
CA GLY A 70 -0.59 0.71 7.48
C GLY A 70 0.83 0.51 7.96
N SER A 71 1.82 0.60 7.07
CA SER A 71 3.25 0.47 7.41
C SER A 71 3.75 1.64 8.26
N VAL A 72 3.26 2.87 8.00
CA VAL A 72 3.55 4.03 8.85
C VAL A 72 3.02 3.80 10.28
N ILE A 73 1.79 3.34 10.43
CA ILE A 73 1.23 3.00 11.76
C ILE A 73 2.04 1.89 12.43
N ALA A 74 2.42 0.84 11.69
CA ALA A 74 3.26 -0.24 12.21
C ALA A 74 4.61 0.29 12.71
N PHE A 75 5.26 1.15 11.93
CA PHE A 75 6.51 1.82 12.31
C PHE A 75 6.35 2.63 13.62
N LEU A 76 5.32 3.49 13.70
CA LEU A 76 5.07 4.32 14.89
C LEU A 76 4.83 3.48 16.16
N LYS A 77 4.19 2.31 16.01
CA LYS A 77 3.98 1.38 17.13
C LYS A 77 5.27 0.68 17.55
N LEU A 78 6.07 0.23 16.59
CA LEU A 78 7.35 -0.42 16.88
C LEU A 78 8.37 0.55 17.48
N GLN A 79 8.31 1.83 17.12
CA GLN A 79 9.12 2.89 17.74
C GLN A 79 8.63 3.30 19.14
N GLY A 80 7.51 2.75 19.61
CA GLY A 80 6.96 3.13 20.91
C GLY A 80 6.33 4.53 20.94
N ILE A 81 6.15 5.19 19.79
CA ILE A 81 5.47 6.48 19.70
C ILE A 81 3.96 6.30 19.91
N MET A 82 3.40 5.23 19.33
CA MET A 82 2.00 4.82 19.52
C MET A 82 1.92 3.59 20.43
N ASN A 83 1.90 3.80 21.74
CA ASN A 83 1.91 2.70 22.73
C ASN A 83 0.53 2.04 22.91
N LYS A 84 -0.55 2.73 22.57
CA LYS A 84 -1.92 2.23 22.77
C LYS A 84 -2.54 1.76 21.45
N ALA A 85 -3.18 0.59 21.49
CA ALA A 85 -4.06 0.17 20.41
C ALA A 85 -5.29 1.07 20.41
N PHE A 86 -5.44 1.85 19.35
CA PHE A 86 -6.61 2.71 19.18
C PHE A 86 -7.71 1.90 18.46
N ARG A 87 -8.83 1.71 19.15
CA ARG A 87 -10.00 1.03 18.60
C ARG A 87 -11.17 1.98 18.52
N LEU A 88 -11.76 2.07 17.36
CA LEU A 88 -13.01 2.81 17.16
C LEU A 88 -14.20 1.96 17.63
N PRO A 89 -15.28 2.59 18.13
CA PRO A 89 -16.55 1.89 18.31
C PRO A 89 -17.00 1.31 16.96
N ALA A 90 -17.48 0.07 16.96
CA ALA A 90 -17.88 -0.65 15.75
C ALA A 90 -16.77 -0.76 14.67
N GLN A 91 -15.51 -1.00 15.10
CA GLN A 91 -14.31 -1.06 14.23
C GLN A 91 -14.54 -1.83 12.91
N ASN A 92 -15.17 -3.01 13.00
CA ASN A 92 -15.42 -3.84 11.81
C ASN A 92 -16.37 -3.17 10.82
N LEU A 93 -17.39 -2.48 11.32
CA LEU A 93 -18.34 -1.76 10.46
C LEU A 93 -17.66 -0.57 9.78
N VAL A 94 -16.81 0.17 10.52
CA VAL A 94 -16.01 1.27 9.97
C VAL A 94 -15.07 0.78 8.88
N ASN A 95 -14.36 -0.33 9.11
CA ASN A 95 -13.46 -0.92 8.11
C ASN A 95 -14.21 -1.34 6.85
N ILE A 96 -15.36 -2.01 7.01
CA ILE A 96 -16.20 -2.44 5.88
C ILE A 96 -16.74 -1.21 5.13
N ALA A 97 -17.24 -0.21 5.83
CA ALA A 97 -17.78 1.00 5.22
C ALA A 97 -16.72 1.76 4.41
N LEU A 98 -15.52 1.94 4.98
CA LEU A 98 -14.38 2.57 4.29
C LEU A 98 -13.93 1.74 3.08
N GLY A 99 -13.85 0.41 3.22
CA GLY A 99 -13.49 -0.50 2.13
C GLY A 99 -14.48 -0.45 0.98
N VAL A 100 -15.79 -0.54 1.29
CA VAL A 100 -16.86 -0.46 0.29
C VAL A 100 -16.88 0.92 -0.39
N ALA A 101 -16.70 2.01 0.38
CA ALA A 101 -16.62 3.36 -0.18
C ALA A 101 -15.41 3.51 -1.12
N ALA A 102 -14.23 3.02 -0.73
CA ALA A 102 -13.02 3.08 -1.55
C ALA A 102 -13.16 2.25 -2.83
N ILE A 103 -13.70 1.02 -2.74
CA ILE A 103 -13.95 0.17 -3.91
C ILE A 103 -15.02 0.78 -4.82
N GLY A 104 -16.10 1.29 -4.27
CA GLY A 104 -17.17 1.95 -5.03
C GLY A 104 -16.67 3.19 -5.78
N LEU A 105 -15.88 4.03 -5.10
CA LEU A 105 -15.26 5.20 -5.72
C LEU A 105 -14.22 4.80 -6.79
N GLY A 106 -13.43 3.75 -6.52
CA GLY A 106 -12.51 3.18 -7.50
C GLY A 106 -13.22 2.68 -8.76
N ALA A 107 -14.32 1.94 -8.60
CA ALA A 107 -15.15 1.49 -9.73
C ALA A 107 -15.73 2.67 -10.52
N TRP A 108 -16.14 3.73 -9.83
CA TRP A 108 -16.58 4.96 -10.49
C TRP A 108 -15.46 5.61 -11.31
N ILE A 109 -14.24 5.70 -10.75
CA ILE A 109 -13.07 6.23 -11.44
C ILE A 109 -12.78 5.40 -12.70
N VAL A 110 -12.80 4.06 -12.62
CA VAL A 110 -12.60 3.18 -13.78
C VAL A 110 -13.62 3.48 -14.87
N THR A 111 -14.91 3.52 -14.53
CA THR A 111 -15.98 3.75 -15.52
C THR A 111 -15.92 5.14 -16.14
N SER A 112 -15.55 6.16 -15.37
CA SER A 112 -15.41 7.54 -15.87
C SER A 112 -14.16 7.74 -16.72
N SER A 113 -13.04 7.08 -16.38
CA SER A 113 -11.77 7.22 -17.13
C SER A 113 -11.79 6.53 -18.49
N VAL A 114 -12.58 5.47 -18.65
CA VAL A 114 -12.67 4.70 -19.92
C VAL A 114 -13.44 5.46 -21.01
N GLY A 115 -14.28 6.43 -20.66
CA GLY A 115 -15.18 7.09 -21.62
C GLY A 115 -15.05 8.60 -21.80
N ALA A 116 -14.37 9.32 -20.91
CA ALA A 116 -14.54 10.78 -20.79
C ALA A 116 -13.25 11.61 -20.61
N GLY A 117 -12.06 11.06 -20.86
CA GLY A 117 -10.81 11.81 -20.62
C GLY A 117 -10.26 11.69 -19.19
N PRO A 118 -9.40 12.63 -18.74
CA PRO A 118 -8.75 12.53 -17.45
C PRO A 118 -9.77 12.44 -16.31
N ALA A 119 -9.48 11.57 -15.34
CA ALA A 119 -10.33 11.41 -14.16
C ALA A 119 -10.44 12.75 -13.41
N ASN A 120 -11.60 13.00 -12.80
CA ASN A 120 -11.81 14.21 -12.03
C ASN A 120 -10.85 14.24 -10.83
N ASP A 121 -9.98 15.25 -10.75
CA ASP A 121 -8.93 15.38 -9.74
C ASP A 121 -9.45 15.24 -8.31
N TRP A 122 -10.65 15.79 -8.01
CA TRP A 122 -11.26 15.69 -6.70
C TRP A 122 -11.66 14.26 -6.32
N LEU A 123 -12.12 13.47 -7.29
CA LEU A 123 -12.45 12.06 -7.06
C LEU A 123 -11.18 11.24 -6.79
N LEU A 124 -10.09 11.53 -7.50
CA LEU A 124 -8.80 10.90 -7.25
C LEU A 124 -8.29 11.24 -5.85
N VAL A 125 -8.28 12.53 -5.48
CA VAL A 125 -7.85 12.96 -4.13
C VAL A 125 -8.70 12.26 -3.05
N LEU A 126 -10.02 12.26 -3.19
CA LEU A 126 -10.92 11.60 -2.24
C LEU A 126 -10.63 10.10 -2.14
N PHE A 127 -10.39 9.44 -3.27
CA PHE A 127 -10.05 8.01 -3.32
C PHE A 127 -8.75 7.71 -2.56
N PHE A 128 -7.68 8.49 -2.80
CA PHE A 128 -6.41 8.31 -2.11
C PHE A 128 -6.54 8.57 -0.60
N VAL A 129 -7.28 9.61 -0.21
CA VAL A 129 -7.55 9.91 1.21
C VAL A 129 -8.30 8.75 1.87
N LEU A 130 -9.35 8.21 1.24
CA LEU A 130 -10.08 7.05 1.77
C LEU A 130 -9.18 5.82 1.90
N ALA A 131 -8.34 5.54 0.91
CA ALA A 131 -7.41 4.41 0.93
C ALA A 131 -6.37 4.54 2.05
N LEU A 132 -5.81 5.75 2.25
CA LEU A 132 -4.87 6.03 3.33
C LEU A 132 -5.53 5.90 4.71
N VAL A 133 -6.74 6.44 4.87
CA VAL A 133 -7.51 6.32 6.11
C VAL A 133 -7.84 4.85 6.39
N LEU A 134 -8.25 4.08 5.38
CA LEU A 134 -8.53 2.65 5.51
C LEU A 134 -7.31 1.88 6.03
N GLY A 135 -6.12 2.07 5.46
CA GLY A 135 -4.90 1.40 5.91
C GLY A 135 -4.51 1.77 7.34
N ALA A 136 -4.63 3.04 7.72
CA ALA A 136 -4.39 3.49 9.08
C ALA A 136 -5.38 2.88 10.08
N VAL A 137 -6.67 2.88 9.74
CA VAL A 137 -7.74 2.35 10.61
C VAL A 137 -7.66 0.83 10.75
N LEU A 138 -7.28 0.10 9.69
CA LEU A 138 -7.05 -1.35 9.73
C LEU A 138 -5.90 -1.73 10.67
N THR A 139 -4.82 -0.95 10.68
CA THR A 139 -3.60 -1.26 11.45
C THR A 139 -3.65 -0.75 12.89
N SER A 140 -4.42 0.31 13.15
CA SER A 140 -4.49 0.96 14.47
C SER A 140 -4.91 0.06 15.64
N PRO A 141 -5.87 -0.89 15.52
CA PRO A 141 -6.28 -1.72 16.63
C PRO A 141 -5.30 -2.85 16.98
N ILE A 142 -4.33 -3.14 16.11
CA ILE A 142 -3.40 -4.26 16.26
C ILE A 142 -2.27 -3.87 17.22
N GLY A 143 -1.97 -4.71 18.22
CA GLY A 143 -0.91 -4.46 19.19
C GLY A 143 0.50 -4.62 18.60
N GLY A 144 1.50 -3.97 19.23
CA GLY A 144 2.90 -4.00 18.78
C GLY A 144 3.50 -5.41 18.66
N ALA A 145 3.11 -6.33 19.54
CA ALA A 145 3.59 -7.71 19.51
C ALA A 145 3.20 -8.46 18.21
N ASN A 146 2.07 -8.10 17.59
CA ASN A 146 1.58 -8.72 16.35
C ASN A 146 2.02 -7.94 15.10
N MET A 147 2.80 -6.86 15.25
CA MET A 147 3.24 -6.04 14.12
C MET A 147 4.09 -6.80 13.10
N PRO A 148 4.98 -7.74 13.45
CA PRO A 148 5.74 -8.50 12.45
C PRO A 148 4.84 -9.25 11.44
N VAL A 149 3.74 -9.83 11.90
CA VAL A 149 2.75 -10.50 11.03
C VAL A 149 2.05 -9.50 10.12
N VAL A 150 1.67 -8.35 10.67
CA VAL A 150 1.03 -7.25 9.90
C VAL A 150 1.98 -6.70 8.84
N ILE A 151 3.26 -6.47 9.19
CA ILE A 151 4.26 -6.00 8.23
C ILE A 151 4.44 -7.00 7.09
N SER A 152 4.48 -8.31 7.41
CA SER A 152 4.56 -9.35 6.40
C SER A 152 3.35 -9.33 5.45
N LEU A 153 2.14 -9.14 5.97
CA LEU A 153 0.92 -8.98 5.16
C LEU A 153 0.97 -7.71 4.30
N LEU A 154 1.37 -6.58 4.88
CA LEU A 154 1.51 -5.33 4.15
C LEU A 154 2.59 -5.41 3.07
N ASN A 155 3.66 -6.20 3.29
CA ASN A 155 4.68 -6.47 2.28
C ASN A 155 4.11 -7.27 1.10
N ALA A 156 3.26 -8.27 1.37
CA ALA A 156 2.54 -8.99 0.31
C ALA A 156 1.64 -8.02 -0.50
N PHE A 157 0.95 -7.11 0.16
CA PHE A 157 0.14 -6.08 -0.48
C PHE A 157 0.99 -5.12 -1.32
N THR A 158 2.13 -4.67 -0.81
CA THR A 158 3.08 -3.85 -1.57
C THR A 158 3.56 -4.58 -2.83
N GLY A 159 3.91 -5.86 -2.72
CA GLY A 159 4.27 -6.68 -3.87
C GLY A 159 3.17 -6.74 -4.91
N LEU A 160 1.92 -6.96 -4.49
CA LEU A 160 0.77 -6.99 -5.37
C LEU A 160 0.54 -5.63 -6.07
N ALA A 161 0.62 -4.53 -5.32
CA ALA A 161 0.50 -3.17 -5.87
C ALA A 161 1.58 -2.89 -6.93
N VAL A 162 2.85 -3.22 -6.63
CA VAL A 162 3.95 -3.07 -7.59
C VAL A 162 3.74 -3.92 -8.84
N GLY A 163 3.21 -5.14 -8.71
CA GLY A 163 2.87 -5.98 -9.85
C GLY A 163 1.80 -5.38 -10.75
N PHE A 164 0.75 -4.79 -10.18
CA PHE A 164 -0.30 -4.10 -10.91
C PHE A 164 0.23 -2.85 -11.62
N GLU A 165 1.01 -2.03 -10.94
CA GLU A 165 1.63 -0.86 -11.55
C GLU A 165 2.66 -1.24 -12.62
N GLY A 166 3.35 -2.37 -12.44
CA GLY A 166 4.21 -2.95 -13.46
C GLY A 166 3.46 -3.25 -14.76
N TYR A 167 2.21 -3.75 -14.66
CA TYR A 167 1.36 -3.97 -15.83
C TYR A 167 0.90 -2.64 -16.45
N VAL A 168 0.49 -1.68 -15.63
CA VAL A 168 0.07 -0.33 -16.08
C VAL A 168 1.20 0.34 -16.87
N LEU A 169 2.43 0.25 -16.39
CA LEU A 169 3.63 0.81 -17.04
C LEU A 169 4.18 -0.05 -18.19
N GLY A 170 3.63 -1.25 -18.45
CA GLY A 170 4.18 -2.19 -19.41
C GLY A 170 5.60 -2.67 -19.05
N ASN A 171 5.93 -2.74 -17.75
CA ASN A 171 7.27 -3.10 -17.25
C ASN A 171 7.32 -4.53 -16.70
N PRO A 172 7.83 -5.51 -17.47
CA PRO A 172 7.88 -6.92 -17.04
C PRO A 172 8.69 -7.14 -15.76
N THR A 173 9.73 -6.34 -15.52
CA THR A 173 10.58 -6.46 -14.33
C THR A 173 9.79 -6.16 -13.06
N LEU A 174 8.96 -5.11 -13.08
CA LEU A 174 8.09 -4.77 -11.95
C LEU A 174 7.00 -5.82 -11.75
N ILE A 175 6.44 -6.39 -12.82
CA ILE A 175 5.45 -7.47 -12.73
C ILE A 175 6.07 -8.69 -12.03
N ILE A 176 7.24 -9.15 -12.49
CA ILE A 176 7.93 -10.31 -11.92
C ILE A 176 8.30 -10.04 -10.45
N ALA A 177 8.88 -8.88 -10.15
CA ALA A 177 9.23 -8.50 -8.78
C ALA A 177 7.98 -8.48 -7.87
N GLY A 178 6.88 -7.90 -8.35
CA GLY A 178 5.61 -7.84 -7.62
C GLY A 178 5.03 -9.23 -7.33
N ILE A 179 5.05 -10.14 -8.31
CA ILE A 179 4.58 -11.52 -8.14
C ILE A 179 5.43 -12.26 -7.10
N VAL A 180 6.76 -12.17 -7.20
CA VAL A 180 7.68 -12.86 -6.28
C VAL A 180 7.50 -12.35 -4.85
N VAL A 181 7.47 -11.02 -4.65
CA VAL A 181 7.31 -10.41 -3.33
C VAL A 181 5.91 -10.67 -2.78
N GLY A 182 4.87 -10.55 -3.60
CA GLY A 182 3.49 -10.83 -3.21
C GLY A 182 3.29 -12.28 -2.77
N ALA A 183 3.82 -13.24 -3.52
CA ALA A 183 3.74 -14.66 -3.19
C ALA A 183 4.53 -14.99 -1.92
N SER A 184 5.79 -14.57 -1.84
CA SER A 184 6.66 -14.84 -0.68
C SER A 184 6.13 -14.18 0.60
N GLY A 185 5.65 -12.93 0.52
CA GLY A 185 5.03 -12.23 1.64
C GLY A 185 3.76 -12.91 2.14
N THR A 186 2.93 -13.43 1.23
CA THR A 186 1.71 -14.19 1.59
C THR A 186 2.06 -15.50 2.32
N LEU A 187 3.02 -16.26 1.80
CA LEU A 187 3.48 -17.49 2.45
C LEU A 187 4.07 -17.22 3.84
N LEU A 188 4.91 -16.19 3.95
CA LEU A 188 5.51 -15.80 5.23
C LEU A 188 4.43 -15.38 6.24
N THR A 189 3.43 -14.61 5.83
CA THR A 189 2.31 -14.20 6.68
C THR A 189 1.54 -15.41 7.21
N GLN A 190 1.25 -16.39 6.34
CA GLN A 190 0.56 -17.62 6.75
C GLN A 190 1.37 -18.46 7.75
N LEU A 191 2.69 -18.51 7.59
CA LEU A 191 3.58 -19.22 8.51
C LEU A 191 3.68 -18.51 9.87
N MET A 192 3.67 -17.17 9.88
CA MET A 192 3.78 -16.38 11.11
C MET A 192 2.44 -16.23 11.86
N ALA A 193 1.31 -16.48 11.19
CA ALA A 193 -0.03 -16.40 11.80
C ALA A 193 -0.49 -17.69 12.48
N LYS A 194 0.27 -18.78 12.35
CA LYS A 194 0.07 -20.07 13.05
C LYS A 194 0.72 -20.04 14.41
#